data_f3d59212a89f23de544d24ac8e30ce90
#
_entry.id   f3d59212a89f23de544d24ac8e30ce90
#
_cell.length_a   1.000
_cell.length_b   1.000
_cell.length_c   1.000
_cell.angle_alpha   90.00
_cell.angle_beta   90.00
_cell.angle_gamma   90.00
#
_symmetry.space_group_name_H-M   'P 1'
#
loop_
_entity.id
_entity.type
_entity.pdbx_description
1 polymer ?
#
loop_
_entity_poly.entity_id
_entity_poly.type
_entity_poly.pdbx_seq_one_letter_code
_entity_poly.pdbx_strand_id
1 'polypeptide(L)'
;MRAIGSRMFFTSNTIDQPGKQISMALHGKWLGGEPDFEQADAWLLVGNNPIISKSAGLPGQNPAQKLKEAQARGLQLIVVDPRVSDCARKAAIHLQCRPGEDHAILAGMIHIIIAEDLYDREFVADNVQGFNELRDAVAGFTTEYVADRAGIPATQLIEAARVFARAKIRHANSG
;
A
#
# COMPACT_ATOMS: atom_id res chain seq x y z
N MET A 1 9.21 -12.39 30.52
CA MET A 1 8.25 -11.94 31.53
C MET A 1 8.21 -12.87 32.77
N ARG A 2 7.97 -14.18 32.61
CA ARG A 2 7.99 -15.12 33.74
C ARG A 2 9.32 -15.11 34.54
N ALA A 3 10.45 -15.02 33.82
CA ALA A 3 11.77 -15.03 34.44
C ALA A 3 12.07 -13.84 35.36
N ILE A 4 11.39 -12.71 35.17
CA ILE A 4 11.53 -11.51 36.01
C ILE A 4 10.34 -11.27 36.94
N GLY A 5 9.38 -12.21 37.00
CA GLY A 5 8.21 -12.15 37.85
C GLY A 5 7.22 -11.02 37.56
N SER A 6 7.35 -10.31 36.43
CA SER A 6 6.49 -9.20 36.07
C SER A 6 5.29 -9.66 35.23
N ARG A 7 4.11 -9.13 35.56
CA ARG A 7 2.90 -9.22 34.73
C ARG A 7 2.71 -7.99 33.82
N MET A 8 3.54 -6.97 33.98
CA MET A 8 3.45 -5.71 33.26
C MET A 8 4.18 -5.84 31.93
N PHE A 9 3.42 -5.94 30.85
CA PHE A 9 3.91 -5.95 29.49
C PHE A 9 3.20 -4.83 28.72
N PHE A 10 3.99 -3.91 28.19
CA PHE A 10 3.50 -2.79 27.39
C PHE A 10 4.13 -2.87 26.01
N THR A 11 3.33 -2.58 25.02
CA THR A 11 3.75 -2.49 23.63
C THR A 11 3.03 -1.33 22.95
N SER A 12 3.67 -0.69 22.00
CA SER A 12 3.04 0.35 21.18
C SER A 12 1.97 -0.18 20.21
N ASN A 13 1.97 -1.48 19.93
CA ASN A 13 1.08 -2.08 18.92
C ASN A 13 -0.40 -1.79 19.12
N THR A 14 -0.85 -1.62 20.36
CA THR A 14 -2.26 -1.31 20.66
C THR A 14 -2.65 0.12 20.32
N ILE A 15 -1.70 1.03 20.17
CA ILE A 15 -1.92 2.43 19.83
C ILE A 15 -1.41 2.72 18.42
N ASP A 16 -0.24 2.17 18.07
CA ASP A 16 0.47 2.44 16.82
C ASP A 16 -0.16 1.71 15.63
N GLN A 17 -0.47 0.43 15.77
CA GLN A 17 -0.94 -0.41 14.65
C GLN A 17 -2.16 -1.28 14.97
N PRO A 18 -3.24 -0.76 15.57
CA PRO A 18 -4.39 -1.61 15.91
C PRO A 18 -5.08 -2.19 14.67
N GLY A 19 -5.08 -1.48 13.54
CA GLY A 19 -5.65 -1.94 12.29
C GLY A 19 -5.01 -3.22 11.76
N LYS A 20 -3.71 -3.41 11.92
CA LYS A 20 -3.03 -4.66 11.53
C LYS A 20 -3.50 -5.86 12.35
N GLN A 21 -3.73 -5.67 13.65
CA GLN A 21 -4.25 -6.72 14.53
C GLN A 21 -5.70 -7.08 14.18
N ILE A 22 -6.53 -6.07 13.90
CA ILE A 22 -7.92 -6.25 13.47
C ILE A 22 -7.97 -6.96 12.13
N SER A 23 -7.13 -6.58 11.16
CA SER A 23 -7.04 -7.23 9.86
C SER A 23 -6.71 -8.71 10.00
N MET A 24 -5.73 -9.07 10.83
CA MET A 24 -5.39 -10.48 11.09
C MET A 24 -6.54 -11.24 11.78
N ALA A 25 -7.32 -10.59 12.64
CA ALA A 25 -8.47 -11.21 13.28
C ALA A 25 -9.62 -11.47 12.30
N LEU A 26 -9.82 -10.60 11.32
CA LEU A 26 -10.90 -10.72 10.33
C LEU A 26 -10.54 -11.65 9.17
N HIS A 27 -9.30 -11.60 8.68
CA HIS A 27 -8.87 -12.29 7.46
C HIS A 27 -7.95 -13.49 7.72
N GLY A 28 -7.66 -13.79 8.97
CA GLY A 28 -6.69 -14.82 9.33
C GLY A 28 -5.24 -14.32 9.25
N LYS A 29 -4.34 -15.12 9.80
CA LYS A 29 -2.91 -14.83 9.81
C LYS A 29 -2.27 -15.34 8.53
N TRP A 30 -1.85 -14.44 7.69
CA TRP A 30 -0.94 -14.76 6.60
C TRP A 30 0.42 -14.11 6.87
N LEU A 31 1.47 -14.79 6.53
CA LEU A 31 2.83 -14.29 6.61
C LEU A 31 3.36 -14.21 5.18
N GLY A 32 3.23 -13.05 4.58
CA GLY A 32 4.03 -12.70 3.42
C GLY A 32 5.49 -12.53 3.87
N GLY A 33 6.44 -13.00 3.09
CA GLY A 33 7.85 -12.66 3.29
C GLY A 33 8.08 -11.15 3.17
N GLU A 34 9.24 -10.70 3.60
CA GLU A 34 9.69 -9.34 3.30
C GLU A 34 9.69 -9.17 1.77
N PRO A 35 9.16 -8.06 1.25
CA PRO A 35 9.15 -7.84 -0.19
C PRO A 35 10.59 -7.76 -0.69
N ASP A 36 10.87 -8.48 -1.78
CA ASP A 36 12.13 -8.33 -2.50
C ASP A 36 12.07 -7.04 -3.34
N PHE A 37 12.34 -5.97 -2.68
CA PHE A 37 12.30 -4.64 -3.25
C PHE A 37 13.33 -4.46 -4.39
N GLU A 38 14.39 -5.28 -4.43
CA GLU A 38 15.37 -5.24 -5.51
C GLU A 38 14.82 -5.76 -6.84
N GLN A 39 13.80 -6.61 -6.80
CA GLN A 39 13.12 -7.15 -8.00
C GLN A 39 11.79 -6.46 -8.32
N ALA A 40 11.30 -5.57 -7.46
CA ALA A 40 10.01 -4.94 -7.65
C ALA A 40 10.00 -3.96 -8.83
N ASP A 41 8.94 -4.03 -9.64
CA ASP A 41 8.65 -3.05 -10.70
C ASP A 41 7.80 -1.88 -10.17
N ALA A 42 6.92 -2.16 -9.21
CA ALA A 42 6.11 -1.16 -8.54
C ALA A 42 6.06 -1.38 -7.02
N TRP A 43 6.10 -0.29 -6.27
CA TRP A 43 5.99 -0.31 -4.82
C TRP A 43 5.03 0.77 -4.35
N LEU A 44 3.94 0.34 -3.73
CA LEU A 44 2.93 1.22 -3.12
C LEU A 44 3.20 1.35 -1.62
N LEU A 45 3.47 2.55 -1.17
CA LEU A 45 3.63 2.89 0.23
C LEU A 45 2.42 3.70 0.72
N VAL A 46 1.73 3.21 1.74
CA VAL A 46 0.59 3.88 2.35
C VAL A 46 0.95 4.30 3.76
N GLY A 47 1.11 5.61 3.98
CA GLY A 47 1.50 6.19 5.28
C GLY A 47 2.86 5.69 5.80
N ASN A 48 3.72 5.20 4.92
CA ASN A 48 5.00 4.58 5.29
C ASN A 48 6.19 5.35 4.72
N ASN A 49 7.23 5.52 5.54
CA ASN A 49 8.49 6.16 5.12
C ASN A 49 9.69 5.27 5.46
N PRO A 50 9.93 4.17 4.73
CA PRO A 50 10.97 3.18 5.04
C PRO A 50 12.40 3.75 5.01
N ILE A 51 12.65 4.88 4.36
CA ILE A 51 13.95 5.56 4.45
C ILE A 51 14.26 5.94 5.90
N ILE A 52 13.27 6.33 6.67
CA ILE A 52 13.41 6.72 8.09
C ILE A 52 13.18 5.54 9.01
N SER A 53 12.06 4.81 8.83
CA SER A 53 11.69 3.68 9.70
C SER A 53 12.57 2.44 9.51
N LYS A 54 13.29 2.36 8.37
CA LYS A 54 14.13 1.20 8.00
C LYS A 54 13.33 -0.11 8.04
N SER A 55 12.12 -0.06 7.57
CA SER A 55 11.16 -1.16 7.55
C SER A 55 10.67 -1.43 6.12
N ALA A 56 9.72 -2.35 5.99
CA ALA A 56 9.06 -2.67 4.73
C ALA A 56 10.01 -3.21 3.64
N GLY A 57 10.99 -4.02 4.05
CA GLY A 57 11.91 -4.69 3.11
C GLY A 57 13.05 -3.81 2.58
N LEU A 58 13.08 -2.52 2.90
CA LEU A 58 14.19 -1.67 2.50
C LEU A 58 15.40 -1.93 3.42
N PRO A 59 16.59 -2.30 2.88
CA PRO A 59 17.76 -2.54 3.69
C PRO A 59 18.10 -1.36 4.58
N GLY A 60 18.34 -1.62 5.87
CA GLY A 60 18.62 -0.59 6.87
C GLY A 60 19.92 0.18 6.65
N GLN A 61 20.82 -0.37 5.84
CA GLN A 61 22.08 0.28 5.46
C GLN A 61 21.86 1.13 4.22
N ASN A 62 22.02 2.44 4.38
CA ASN A 62 21.87 3.44 3.32
C ASN A 62 20.56 3.31 2.51
N PRO A 63 19.39 3.35 3.15
CA PRO A 63 18.13 3.08 2.50
C PRO A 63 17.81 4.06 1.36
N ALA A 64 18.23 5.31 1.47
CA ALA A 64 18.01 6.31 0.43
C ALA A 64 18.76 5.97 -0.87
N GLN A 65 20.00 5.48 -0.76
CA GLN A 65 20.79 5.06 -1.91
C GLN A 65 20.20 3.79 -2.54
N LYS A 66 19.78 2.82 -1.72
CA LYS A 66 19.15 1.59 -2.20
C LYS A 66 17.86 1.86 -2.94
N LEU A 67 17.03 2.78 -2.46
CA LEU A 67 15.83 3.20 -3.18
C LEU A 67 16.17 3.86 -4.52
N LYS A 68 17.19 4.76 -4.55
CA LYS A 68 17.65 5.39 -5.79
C LYS A 68 18.15 4.36 -6.80
N GLU A 69 18.89 3.35 -6.37
CA GLU A 69 19.36 2.26 -7.22
C GLU A 69 18.20 1.44 -7.79
N ALA A 70 17.18 1.14 -6.98
CA ALA A 70 15.99 0.45 -7.46
C ALA A 70 15.20 1.27 -8.48
N GLN A 71 15.04 2.56 -8.25
CA GLN A 71 14.40 3.45 -9.22
C GLN A 71 15.20 3.56 -10.52
N ALA A 72 16.52 3.55 -10.45
CA ALA A 72 17.37 3.51 -11.64
C ALA A 72 17.23 2.21 -12.46
N ARG A 73 16.79 1.12 -11.80
CA ARG A 73 16.44 -0.15 -12.46
C ARG A 73 15.02 -0.18 -13.04
N GLY A 74 14.20 0.84 -12.75
CA GLY A 74 12.83 0.96 -13.26
C GLY A 74 11.73 0.90 -12.21
N LEU A 75 12.04 0.75 -10.92
CA LEU A 75 11.03 0.73 -9.85
C LEU A 75 10.17 2.00 -9.89
N GLN A 76 8.87 1.82 -10.01
CA GLN A 76 7.87 2.87 -9.89
C GLN A 76 7.40 2.96 -8.43
N LEU A 77 7.84 4.00 -7.74
CA LEU A 77 7.43 4.25 -6.35
C LEU A 77 6.15 5.09 -6.34
N ILE A 78 5.10 4.54 -5.75
CA ILE A 78 3.81 5.19 -5.53
C ILE A 78 3.67 5.43 -4.02
N VAL A 79 3.40 6.66 -3.62
CA VAL A 79 3.27 7.02 -2.19
C VAL A 79 1.91 7.66 -1.95
N VAL A 80 1.18 7.12 -0.98
CA VAL A 80 -0.03 7.70 -0.40
C VAL A 80 0.34 8.23 0.98
N ASP A 81 0.50 9.53 1.13
CA ASP A 81 0.89 10.16 2.40
C ASP A 81 0.45 11.63 2.39
N PRO A 82 -0.23 12.14 3.43
CA PRO A 82 -0.57 13.56 3.53
C PRO A 82 0.68 14.46 3.61
N ARG A 83 1.81 13.90 4.01
CA ARG A 83 3.08 14.60 4.14
C ARG A 83 3.96 14.41 2.91
N VAL A 84 4.71 15.43 2.56
CA VAL A 84 5.81 15.30 1.58
C VAL A 84 7.02 14.67 2.29
N SER A 85 6.91 13.37 2.59
CA SER A 85 7.94 12.57 3.25
C SER A 85 9.17 12.35 2.37
N ASP A 86 10.24 11.71 2.91
CA ASP A 86 11.44 11.42 2.12
C ASP A 86 11.15 10.47 0.96
N CYS A 87 10.25 9.51 1.16
CA CYS A 87 9.79 8.63 0.10
C CYS A 87 8.89 9.38 -0.89
N ALA A 88 7.97 10.24 -0.41
CA ALA A 88 7.09 11.03 -1.26
C ALA A 88 7.86 11.96 -2.21
N ARG A 89 8.94 12.60 -1.74
CA ARG A 89 9.81 13.41 -2.59
C ARG A 89 10.53 12.65 -3.70
N LYS A 90 10.63 11.34 -3.56
CA LYS A 90 11.28 10.45 -4.52
C LYS A 90 10.28 9.63 -5.33
N ALA A 91 8.99 9.73 -5.01
CA ALA A 91 7.94 8.97 -5.67
C ALA A 91 7.80 9.37 -7.15
N ALA A 92 7.52 8.39 -7.99
CA ALA A 92 7.04 8.63 -9.34
C ALA A 92 5.63 9.24 -9.30
N ILE A 93 4.81 8.77 -8.34
CA ILE A 93 3.46 9.29 -8.10
C ILE A 93 3.29 9.49 -6.60
N HIS A 94 2.95 10.72 -6.18
CA HIS A 94 2.61 11.05 -4.81
C HIS A 94 1.15 11.48 -4.73
N LEU A 95 0.33 10.63 -4.13
CA LEU A 95 -1.06 10.94 -3.79
C LEU A 95 -1.08 11.62 -2.42
N GLN A 96 -0.92 12.96 -2.44
CA GLN A 96 -0.91 13.76 -1.22
C GLN A 96 -2.34 13.97 -0.72
N CYS A 97 -2.84 13.01 0.01
CA CYS A 97 -4.24 12.95 0.41
C CYS A 97 -4.54 13.71 1.72
N ARG A 98 -5.82 13.98 1.94
CA ARG A 98 -6.32 14.37 3.26
C ARG A 98 -6.12 13.21 4.24
N PRO A 99 -5.70 13.46 5.50
CA PRO A 99 -5.58 12.42 6.52
C PRO A 99 -6.89 11.66 6.71
N GLY A 100 -6.78 10.32 6.77
CA GLY A 100 -7.93 9.43 6.98
C GLY A 100 -8.61 8.95 5.70
N GLU A 101 -8.14 9.36 4.52
CA GLU A 101 -8.75 8.98 3.24
C GLU A 101 -8.00 7.85 2.50
N ASP A 102 -7.04 7.21 3.13
CA ASP A 102 -6.28 6.09 2.54
C ASP A 102 -7.20 4.98 2.03
N HIS A 103 -8.24 4.64 2.81
CA HIS A 103 -9.20 3.60 2.43
C HIS A 103 -10.02 3.98 1.19
N ALA A 104 -10.39 5.26 1.02
CA ALA A 104 -11.09 5.72 -0.16
C ALA A 104 -10.19 5.66 -1.41
N ILE A 105 -8.92 6.05 -1.27
CA ILE A 105 -7.93 5.94 -2.34
C ILE A 105 -7.72 4.48 -2.77
N LEU A 106 -7.54 3.58 -1.81
CA LEU A 106 -7.35 2.16 -2.12
C LEU A 106 -8.59 1.55 -2.78
N ALA A 107 -9.80 1.89 -2.30
CA ALA A 107 -11.06 1.46 -2.93
C ALA A 107 -11.19 2.01 -4.35
N GLY A 108 -10.83 3.27 -4.59
CA GLY A 108 -10.80 3.88 -5.91
C GLY A 108 -9.78 3.22 -6.86
N MET A 109 -8.59 2.87 -6.36
CA MET A 109 -7.62 2.12 -7.15
C MET A 109 -8.17 0.74 -7.54
N ILE A 110 -8.82 0.03 -6.62
CA ILE A 110 -9.47 -1.26 -6.90
C ILE A 110 -10.60 -1.07 -7.92
N HIS A 111 -11.43 -0.05 -7.77
CA HIS A 111 -12.49 0.29 -8.72
C HIS A 111 -11.93 0.46 -10.15
N ILE A 112 -10.87 1.25 -10.31
CA ILE A 112 -10.22 1.48 -11.62
C ILE A 112 -9.65 0.17 -12.19
N ILE A 113 -8.97 -0.63 -11.37
CA ILE A 113 -8.38 -1.91 -11.78
C ILE A 113 -9.46 -2.86 -12.31
N ILE A 114 -10.61 -2.92 -11.63
CA ILE A 114 -11.73 -3.76 -12.04
C ILE A 114 -12.42 -3.19 -13.29
N ALA A 115 -12.69 -1.89 -13.31
CA ALA A 115 -13.39 -1.23 -14.41
C ALA A 115 -12.60 -1.27 -15.73
N GLU A 116 -11.27 -1.21 -15.65
CA GLU A 116 -10.38 -1.28 -16.81
C GLU A 116 -9.87 -2.70 -17.10
N ASP A 117 -10.34 -3.70 -16.32
CA ASP A 117 -10.00 -5.10 -16.52
C ASP A 117 -8.48 -5.39 -16.43
N LEU A 118 -7.83 -4.74 -15.48
CA LEU A 118 -6.39 -4.82 -15.25
C LEU A 118 -6.00 -5.92 -14.24
N TYR A 119 -6.86 -6.86 -13.95
CA TYR A 119 -6.62 -7.98 -13.05
C TYR A 119 -6.47 -9.30 -13.84
N ASP A 120 -5.88 -10.30 -13.20
CA ASP A 120 -5.75 -11.64 -13.76
C ASP A 120 -7.10 -12.37 -13.68
N ARG A 121 -7.80 -12.46 -14.82
CA ARG A 121 -9.13 -13.08 -14.92
C ARG A 121 -9.11 -14.56 -14.60
N GLU A 122 -8.10 -15.29 -15.07
CA GLU A 122 -8.00 -16.73 -14.84
C GLU A 122 -7.76 -17.02 -13.37
N PHE A 123 -6.80 -16.29 -12.77
CA PHE A 123 -6.55 -16.40 -11.33
C PHE A 123 -7.79 -16.08 -10.50
N VAL A 124 -8.50 -15.01 -10.84
CA VAL A 124 -9.73 -14.61 -10.12
C VAL A 124 -10.81 -15.68 -10.24
N ALA A 125 -11.03 -16.23 -11.43
CA ALA A 125 -12.04 -17.25 -11.65
C ALA A 125 -11.76 -18.53 -10.85
N ASP A 126 -10.50 -18.92 -10.75
CA ASP A 126 -10.12 -20.19 -10.14
C ASP A 126 -9.88 -20.10 -8.62
N ASN A 127 -9.49 -18.91 -8.12
CA ASN A 127 -8.95 -18.79 -6.76
C ASN A 127 -9.65 -17.77 -5.86
N VAL A 128 -10.54 -16.92 -6.40
CA VAL A 128 -11.14 -15.84 -5.62
C VAL A 128 -12.63 -16.04 -5.42
N GLN A 129 -13.06 -16.06 -4.17
CA GLN A 129 -14.47 -15.99 -3.80
C GLN A 129 -14.86 -14.55 -3.46
N GLY A 130 -16.11 -14.15 -3.76
CA GLY A 130 -16.62 -12.83 -3.41
C GLY A 130 -16.12 -11.70 -4.33
N PHE A 131 -15.63 -12.00 -5.53
CA PHE A 131 -15.15 -10.97 -6.45
C PHE A 131 -16.27 -10.03 -6.93
N ASN A 132 -17.48 -10.55 -7.14
CA ASN A 132 -18.62 -9.73 -7.53
C ASN A 132 -19.03 -8.78 -6.39
N GLU A 133 -19.06 -9.29 -5.18
CA GLU A 133 -19.33 -8.51 -3.97
C GLU A 133 -18.29 -7.41 -3.78
N LEU A 134 -17.00 -7.68 -4.02
CA LEU A 134 -15.94 -6.67 -4.02
C LEU A 134 -16.19 -5.60 -5.08
N ARG A 135 -16.50 -6.01 -6.32
CA ARG A 135 -16.80 -5.09 -7.42
C ARG A 135 -17.96 -4.16 -7.06
N ASP A 136 -19.04 -4.72 -6.51
CA ASP A 136 -20.23 -3.97 -6.11
C ASP A 136 -19.90 -3.02 -4.92
N ALA A 137 -19.11 -3.47 -3.97
CA ALA A 137 -18.69 -2.67 -2.82
C ALA A 137 -17.84 -1.45 -3.22
N VAL A 138 -17.00 -1.58 -4.25
CA VAL A 138 -16.14 -0.47 -4.71
C VAL A 138 -16.77 0.35 -5.82
N ALA A 139 -17.95 -0.02 -6.34
CA ALA A 139 -18.58 0.68 -7.47
C ALA A 139 -18.87 2.16 -7.20
N GLY A 140 -19.14 2.53 -5.94
CA GLY A 140 -19.37 3.91 -5.53
C GLY A 140 -18.09 4.75 -5.37
N PHE A 141 -16.92 4.13 -5.42
CA PHE A 141 -15.64 4.83 -5.30
C PHE A 141 -15.12 5.26 -6.68
N THR A 142 -15.95 6.03 -7.38
CA THR A 142 -15.56 6.56 -8.69
C THR A 142 -14.36 7.49 -8.58
N THR A 143 -13.66 7.68 -9.67
CA THR A 143 -12.46 8.53 -9.72
C THR A 143 -12.74 9.95 -9.22
N GLU A 144 -13.86 10.53 -9.63
CA GLU A 144 -14.30 11.88 -9.24
C GLU A 144 -14.64 11.96 -7.76
N TYR A 145 -15.39 10.98 -7.26
CA TYR A 145 -15.73 10.91 -5.83
C TYR A 145 -14.49 10.82 -4.94
N VAL A 146 -13.54 9.94 -5.31
CA VAL A 146 -12.30 9.77 -4.53
C VAL A 146 -11.41 10.99 -4.64
N ALA A 147 -11.27 11.57 -5.83
CA ALA A 147 -10.48 12.78 -6.05
C ALA A 147 -10.97 13.95 -5.19
N ASP A 148 -12.27 14.21 -5.16
CA ASP A 148 -12.87 15.26 -4.34
C ASP A 148 -12.71 14.96 -2.84
N ARG A 149 -13.04 13.74 -2.44
CA ARG A 149 -12.99 13.32 -1.03
C ARG A 149 -11.57 13.35 -0.47
N ALA A 150 -10.62 12.75 -1.18
CA ALA A 150 -9.22 12.66 -0.74
C ALA A 150 -8.41 13.94 -1.02
N GLY A 151 -8.92 14.83 -1.86
CA GLY A 151 -8.24 16.07 -2.26
C GLY A 151 -7.03 15.82 -3.16
N ILE A 152 -7.10 14.80 -4.01
CA ILE A 152 -6.03 14.43 -4.95
C ILE A 152 -6.49 14.62 -6.40
N PRO A 153 -5.57 14.83 -7.36
CA PRO A 153 -5.94 14.87 -8.77
C PRO A 153 -6.44 13.51 -9.26
N ALA A 154 -7.60 13.49 -9.92
CA ALA A 154 -8.19 12.27 -10.50
C ALA A 154 -7.22 11.54 -11.44
N THR A 155 -6.47 12.29 -12.24
CA THR A 155 -5.47 11.76 -13.17
C THR A 155 -4.35 11.00 -12.47
N GLN A 156 -3.90 11.48 -11.30
CA GLN A 156 -2.88 10.80 -10.51
C GLN A 156 -3.40 9.50 -9.89
N LEU A 157 -4.67 9.47 -9.47
CA LEU A 157 -5.29 8.25 -8.95
C LEU A 157 -5.36 7.17 -10.05
N ILE A 158 -5.80 7.56 -11.25
CA ILE A 158 -5.86 6.65 -12.41
C ILE A 158 -4.47 6.12 -12.76
N GLU A 159 -3.49 7.01 -12.83
CA GLU A 159 -2.12 6.64 -13.14
C GLU A 159 -1.53 5.68 -12.10
N ALA A 160 -1.74 5.96 -10.81
CA ALA A 160 -1.28 5.10 -9.73
C ALA A 160 -1.89 3.69 -9.82
N ALA A 161 -3.19 3.58 -10.06
CA ALA A 161 -3.88 2.31 -10.23
C ALA A 161 -3.33 1.51 -11.42
N ARG A 162 -3.16 2.18 -12.57
CA ARG A 162 -2.63 1.55 -13.80
C ARG A 162 -1.19 1.10 -13.67
N VAL A 163 -0.32 1.94 -13.09
CA VAL A 163 1.09 1.60 -12.86
C VAL A 163 1.19 0.39 -11.94
N PHE A 164 0.45 0.40 -10.84
CA PHE A 164 0.45 -0.70 -9.89
C PHE A 164 -0.09 -2.00 -10.50
N ALA A 165 -1.21 -1.94 -11.22
CA ALA A 165 -1.84 -3.11 -11.81
C ALA A 165 -1.02 -3.76 -12.93
N ARG A 166 -0.29 -2.96 -13.72
CA ARG A 166 0.51 -3.45 -14.86
C ARG A 166 1.89 -3.97 -14.47
N ALA A 167 2.36 -3.67 -13.28
CA ALA A 167 3.64 -4.17 -12.79
C ALA A 167 3.62 -5.69 -12.66
N LYS A 168 4.71 -6.36 -13.06
CA LYS A 168 4.85 -7.81 -12.92
C LYS A 168 5.11 -8.21 -11.47
N ILE A 169 6.06 -7.53 -10.84
CA ILE A 169 6.41 -7.73 -9.43
C ILE A 169 6.03 -6.45 -8.68
N ARG A 170 5.00 -6.54 -7.86
CA ARG A 170 4.44 -5.41 -7.13
C ARG A 170 4.34 -5.70 -5.64
N HIS A 171 4.64 -4.69 -4.86
CA HIS A 171 4.53 -4.74 -3.40
C HIS A 171 3.72 -3.58 -2.88
N ALA A 172 3.02 -3.80 -1.77
CA ALA A 172 2.32 -2.77 -1.03
C ALA A 172 2.63 -2.89 0.46
N ASN A 173 2.98 -1.78 1.08
CA ASN A 173 3.26 -1.72 2.51
C ASN A 173 2.53 -0.54 3.14
N SER A 174 1.97 -0.77 4.32
CA SER A 174 1.41 0.29 5.17
C SER A 174 2.34 0.61 6.34
N GLY A 175 2.27 1.82 6.83
CA GLY A 175 2.93 2.29 8.05
C GLY A 175 2.30 1.73 9.32
#